data_0aead9f1764f33d4cb6d374ca34f4c84
#
_entry.id   0aead9f1764f33d4cb6d374ca34f4c84
#
_cell.length_a   1.000
_cell.length_b   1.000
_cell.length_c   1.000
_cell.angle_alpha   90.00
_cell.angle_beta   90.00
_cell.angle_gamma   90.00
#
_symmetry.space_group_name_H-M   'P 1'
#
loop_
_entity.id
_entity.type
_entity.pdbx_description
1 polymer ?
#
loop_
_entity_poly.entity_id
_entity_poly.type
_entity_poly.pdbx_seq_one_letter_code
_entity_poly.pdbx_strand_id
1 'polypeptide(L)'
;MQAITPQSVSLSLPALRRTLLRHYRRLSEASRRLRFMGGIKEEVLTQTANSALPNGIFGIEEDGAYRGILELHILEDGRAEIGLSVEDAYQGRGFGRALFQRGLSEARARQVHSVDVHLSNANAAIRKLCLEMGGDMRVNGMDSMSRITL
;
A
#
# COMPACT_ATOMS: atom_id res chain seq x y z
N MET A 1 -19.53 -11.94 12.42
CA MET A 1 -18.25 -11.54 11.85
C MET A 1 -18.28 -10.05 11.59
N GLN A 2 -17.33 -9.31 12.14
CA GLN A 2 -17.24 -7.87 11.89
C GLN A 2 -16.65 -7.62 10.51
N ALA A 3 -17.24 -6.66 9.77
CA ALA A 3 -16.67 -6.21 8.51
C ALA A 3 -15.36 -5.46 8.79
N ILE A 4 -14.35 -5.70 7.94
CA ILE A 4 -13.08 -4.99 7.98
C ILE A 4 -13.26 -3.68 7.23
N THR A 5 -13.17 -2.56 7.94
CA THR A 5 -13.39 -1.24 7.34
C THR A 5 -12.13 -0.40 7.45
N PRO A 6 -11.44 -0.13 6.33
CA PRO A 6 -10.33 0.82 6.32
C PRO A 6 -10.81 2.22 6.69
N GLN A 7 -9.99 2.93 7.45
CA GLN A 7 -10.27 4.31 7.85
C GLN A 7 -9.27 5.25 7.19
N SER A 8 -9.72 6.42 6.82
CA SER A 8 -8.83 7.51 6.41
C SER A 8 -7.99 7.92 7.61
N VAL A 9 -6.68 7.98 7.42
CA VAL A 9 -5.75 8.40 8.47
C VAL A 9 -5.55 9.91 8.36
N SER A 10 -6.16 10.64 9.28
CA SER A 10 -6.13 12.11 9.31
C SER A 10 -5.21 12.60 10.41
N LEU A 11 -3.94 12.82 10.08
CA LEU A 11 -2.89 13.23 11.00
C LEU A 11 -2.11 14.41 10.41
N SER A 12 -1.42 15.17 11.25
CA SER A 12 -0.41 16.12 10.77
C SER A 12 0.69 15.36 10.03
N LEU A 13 1.37 16.01 9.09
CA LEU A 13 2.42 15.36 8.31
C LEU A 13 3.52 14.72 9.18
N PRO A 14 4.03 15.38 10.24
CA PRO A 14 5.00 14.73 11.12
C PRO A 14 4.45 13.48 11.82
N ALA A 15 3.22 13.54 12.31
CA ALA A 15 2.57 12.39 12.97
C ALA A 15 2.33 11.24 11.98
N LEU A 16 1.93 11.56 10.76
CA LEU A 16 1.75 10.61 9.68
C LEU A 16 3.04 9.86 9.38
N ARG A 17 4.14 10.58 9.23
CA ARG A 17 5.46 10.03 8.93
C ARG A 17 5.95 9.12 10.06
N ARG A 18 5.71 9.50 11.31
CA ARG A 18 6.02 8.63 12.45
C ARG A 18 5.18 7.34 12.43
N THR A 19 3.92 7.47 12.10
CA THR A 19 3.00 6.31 11.99
C THR A 19 3.46 5.35 10.90
N LEU A 20 3.83 5.87 9.72
CA LEU A 20 4.39 5.06 8.65
C LEU A 20 5.66 4.34 9.08
N LEU A 21 6.60 5.04 9.71
CA LEU A 21 7.86 4.45 10.14
C LEU A 21 7.63 3.33 11.15
N ARG A 22 6.75 3.54 12.12
CA ARG A 22 6.38 2.50 13.10
C ARG A 22 5.77 1.28 12.42
N HIS A 23 4.88 1.49 11.46
CA HIS A 23 4.27 0.40 10.70
C HIS A 23 5.33 -0.37 9.91
N TYR A 24 6.19 0.32 9.16
CA TYR A 24 7.25 -0.33 8.38
C TYR A 24 8.20 -1.13 9.26
N ARG A 25 8.53 -0.62 10.45
CA ARG A 25 9.40 -1.32 11.40
C ARG A 25 8.78 -2.58 11.96
N ARG A 26 7.45 -2.67 12.02
CA ARG A 26 6.75 -3.86 12.47
C ARG A 26 6.62 -4.94 11.39
N LEU A 27 6.87 -4.61 10.13
CA LEU A 27 6.91 -5.60 9.06
C LEU A 27 8.13 -6.51 9.23
N SER A 28 7.98 -7.79 8.92
CA SER A 28 9.12 -8.70 8.83
C SER A 28 10.06 -8.30 7.69
N GLU A 29 11.27 -8.82 7.67
CA GLU A 29 12.20 -8.60 6.55
C GLU A 29 11.57 -9.05 5.23
N ALA A 30 10.90 -10.20 5.21
CA ALA A 30 10.23 -10.70 4.02
C ALA A 30 9.13 -9.74 3.55
N SER A 31 8.30 -9.24 4.45
CA SER A 31 7.24 -8.29 4.10
C SER A 31 7.78 -6.93 3.65
N ARG A 32 8.89 -6.47 4.25
CA ARG A 32 9.60 -5.26 3.78
C ARG A 32 10.09 -5.45 2.34
N ARG A 33 10.69 -6.60 2.03
CA ARG A 33 11.16 -6.92 0.66
C ARG A 33 10.02 -6.88 -0.34
N LEU A 34 8.86 -7.38 0.02
CA LEU A 34 7.70 -7.33 -0.86
C LEU A 34 7.20 -5.90 -1.05
N ARG A 35 7.10 -5.13 0.02
CA ARG A 35 6.60 -3.74 -0.02
C ARG A 35 7.53 -2.80 -0.79
N PHE A 36 8.84 -2.96 -0.63
CA PHE A 36 9.86 -2.07 -1.20
C PHE A 36 10.62 -2.71 -2.38
N MET A 37 10.20 -3.89 -2.81
CA MET A 37 10.74 -4.62 -3.97
C MET A 37 12.25 -4.90 -3.83
N GLY A 38 12.68 -5.27 -2.64
CA GLY A 38 14.07 -5.63 -2.35
C GLY A 38 14.45 -5.36 -0.92
N GLY A 39 15.70 -5.67 -0.59
CA GLY A 39 16.24 -5.39 0.74
C GLY A 39 16.30 -3.88 0.99
N ILE A 40 15.90 -3.46 2.18
CA ILE A 40 15.92 -2.06 2.57
C ILE A 40 16.64 -1.92 3.91
N LYS A 41 17.65 -1.05 3.94
CA LYS A 41 18.40 -0.74 5.17
C LYS A 41 17.56 0.17 6.06
N GLU A 42 17.82 0.12 7.37
CA GLU A 42 17.09 0.94 8.36
C GLU A 42 17.16 2.43 8.04
N GLU A 43 18.32 2.93 7.60
CA GLU A 43 18.46 4.34 7.21
C GLU A 43 17.58 4.71 6.03
N VAL A 44 17.47 3.83 5.03
CA VAL A 44 16.63 4.06 3.86
C VAL A 44 15.15 3.95 4.23
N LEU A 45 14.80 3.01 5.11
CA LEU A 45 13.45 2.88 5.62
C LEU A 45 12.99 4.16 6.35
N THR A 46 13.87 4.69 7.20
CA THR A 46 13.64 5.95 7.92
C THR A 46 13.48 7.12 6.96
N GLN A 47 14.35 7.24 5.95
CA GLN A 47 14.25 8.27 4.92
C GLN A 47 12.95 8.16 4.13
N THR A 48 12.56 6.96 3.74
CA THR A 48 11.34 6.72 2.99
C THR A 48 10.11 7.20 3.76
N ALA A 49 10.03 6.87 5.06
CA ALA A 49 8.93 7.33 5.90
C ALA A 49 8.97 8.84 6.12
N ASN A 50 10.16 9.40 6.37
CA ASN A 50 10.32 10.83 6.68
C ASN A 50 10.11 11.75 5.48
N SER A 51 10.21 11.23 4.26
CA SER A 51 9.96 11.98 3.03
C SER A 51 8.61 11.68 2.38
N ALA A 52 7.80 10.83 2.98
CA ALA A 52 6.50 10.45 2.42
C ALA A 52 5.56 11.66 2.33
N LEU A 53 4.90 11.81 1.18
CA LEU A 53 3.92 12.86 0.88
C LEU A 53 2.72 12.26 0.14
N PRO A 54 2.04 11.29 0.73
CA PRO A 54 0.88 10.68 0.06
C PRO A 54 -0.30 11.66 -0.01
N ASN A 55 -1.10 11.54 -1.06
CA ASN A 55 -2.34 12.30 -1.22
C ASN A 55 -3.46 11.73 -0.33
N GLY A 56 -3.38 10.45 -0.02
CA GLY A 56 -4.30 9.79 0.90
C GLY A 56 -3.65 8.61 1.58
N ILE A 57 -4.02 8.37 2.82
CA ILE A 57 -3.62 7.19 3.57
C ILE A 57 -4.85 6.56 4.20
N PHE A 58 -4.91 5.25 4.09
CA PHE A 58 -5.96 4.44 4.70
C PHE A 58 -5.32 3.35 5.56
N GLY A 59 -5.89 3.11 6.70
CA GLY A 59 -5.36 2.14 7.64
C GLY A 59 -6.45 1.29 8.27
N ILE A 60 -6.05 0.15 8.77
CA ILE A 60 -6.87 -0.71 9.59
C ILE A 60 -6.19 -0.83 10.95
N GLU A 61 -6.86 -0.30 11.97
CA GLU A 61 -6.36 -0.32 13.33
C GLU A 61 -6.86 -1.55 14.07
N GLU A 62 -5.96 -2.24 14.75
CA GLU A 62 -6.25 -3.34 15.63
C GLU A 62 -5.15 -3.45 16.67
N ASP A 63 -5.51 -3.78 17.90
CA ASP A 63 -4.55 -3.90 19.02
C ASP A 63 -3.68 -2.65 19.18
N GLY A 64 -4.28 -1.48 19.05
CA GLY A 64 -3.65 -0.20 19.36
C GLY A 64 -2.71 0.37 18.30
N ALA A 65 -2.67 -0.21 17.08
CA ALA A 65 -1.83 0.30 16.00
C ALA A 65 -2.45 0.00 14.63
N TYR A 66 -2.02 0.75 13.60
CA TYR A 66 -2.38 0.46 12.22
C TYR A 66 -1.60 -0.78 11.74
N ARG A 67 -2.32 -1.88 11.56
CA ARG A 67 -1.74 -3.17 11.17
C ARG A 67 -1.68 -3.38 9.67
N GLY A 68 -2.47 -2.62 8.94
CA GLY A 68 -2.41 -2.52 7.49
C GLY A 68 -2.50 -1.06 7.08
N ILE A 69 -1.73 -0.67 6.07
CA ILE A 69 -1.72 0.70 5.54
C ILE A 69 -1.66 0.66 4.02
N LEU A 70 -2.48 1.50 3.39
CA LEU A 70 -2.40 1.81 1.98
C LEU A 70 -2.09 3.30 1.82
N GLU A 71 -1.08 3.59 1.00
CA GLU A 71 -0.72 4.95 0.59
C GLU A 71 -1.17 5.18 -0.84
N LEU A 72 -1.84 6.30 -1.08
CA LEU A 72 -2.26 6.73 -2.41
C LEU A 72 -1.44 7.96 -2.81
N HIS A 73 -0.75 7.87 -3.93
CA HIS A 73 0.03 8.96 -4.52
C HIS A 73 -0.54 9.31 -5.88
N ILE A 74 -0.99 10.55 -6.06
CA ILE A 74 -1.54 11.03 -7.32
C ILE A 74 -0.43 11.71 -8.10
N LEU A 75 -0.21 11.27 -9.33
CA LEU A 75 0.82 11.79 -10.21
C LEU A 75 0.28 12.97 -11.04
N GLU A 76 1.20 13.78 -11.57
CA GLU A 76 0.84 14.97 -12.35
C GLU A 76 0.05 14.66 -13.63
N ASP A 77 0.26 13.47 -14.20
CA ASP A 77 -0.44 13.05 -15.42
C ASP A 77 -1.83 12.46 -15.19
N GLY A 78 -2.36 12.56 -13.97
CA GLY A 78 -3.70 12.05 -13.64
C GLY A 78 -3.76 10.55 -13.34
N ARG A 79 -2.63 9.87 -13.31
CA ARG A 79 -2.53 8.50 -12.79
C ARG A 79 -2.26 8.54 -11.29
N ALA A 80 -2.41 7.42 -10.63
CA ALA A 80 -2.02 7.26 -9.24
C ALA A 80 -1.16 6.02 -9.05
N GLU A 81 -0.42 6.00 -7.97
CA GLU A 81 0.31 4.81 -7.50
C GLU A 81 -0.14 4.48 -6.08
N ILE A 82 -0.16 3.22 -5.75
CA ILE A 82 -0.48 2.76 -4.40
C ILE A 82 0.65 1.90 -3.84
N GLY A 83 0.89 2.07 -2.54
CA GLY A 83 1.71 1.17 -1.75
C GLY A 83 0.85 0.54 -0.67
N LEU A 84 0.96 -0.76 -0.50
CA LEU A 84 0.14 -1.53 0.43
C LEU A 84 0.99 -2.49 1.23
N SER A 85 0.82 -2.49 2.54
CA SER A 85 1.46 -3.46 3.41
C SER A 85 0.58 -3.82 4.60
N VAL A 86 0.67 -5.08 5.03
CA VAL A 86 -0.03 -5.63 6.19
C VAL A 86 0.99 -6.35 7.06
N GLU A 87 0.97 -6.09 8.37
CA GLU A 87 1.85 -6.77 9.30
C GLU A 87 1.59 -8.28 9.28
N ASP A 88 2.66 -9.06 9.36
CA ASP A 88 2.63 -10.51 9.16
C ASP A 88 1.57 -11.24 10.00
N ALA A 89 1.43 -10.85 11.28
CA ALA A 89 0.45 -11.48 12.17
C ALA A 89 -1.01 -11.21 11.79
N TYR A 90 -1.25 -10.23 10.93
CA TYR A 90 -2.60 -9.81 10.50
C TYR A 90 -2.89 -10.16 9.05
N GLN A 91 -1.98 -10.82 8.36
CA GLN A 91 -2.17 -11.29 6.99
C GLN A 91 -3.14 -12.46 6.94
N GLY A 92 -3.74 -12.67 5.76
CA GLY A 92 -4.71 -13.75 5.54
C GLY A 92 -6.09 -13.49 6.15
N ARG A 93 -6.36 -12.28 6.62
CA ARG A 93 -7.62 -11.88 7.26
C ARG A 93 -8.47 -10.92 6.43
N GLY A 94 -8.04 -10.63 5.21
CA GLY A 94 -8.75 -9.72 4.30
C GLY A 94 -8.37 -8.25 4.42
N PHE A 95 -7.38 -7.89 5.21
CA PHE A 95 -6.93 -6.49 5.37
C PHE A 95 -6.44 -5.91 4.05
N GLY A 96 -5.60 -6.65 3.34
CA GLY A 96 -5.05 -6.21 2.07
C GLY A 96 -6.14 -5.95 1.03
N ARG A 97 -7.11 -6.85 0.92
CA ARG A 97 -8.24 -6.71 0.00
C ARG A 97 -9.09 -5.48 0.33
N ALA A 98 -9.44 -5.30 1.60
CA ALA A 98 -10.25 -4.16 2.03
C ALA A 98 -9.55 -2.84 1.77
N LEU A 99 -8.25 -2.76 2.07
CA LEU A 99 -7.44 -1.57 1.80
C LEU A 99 -7.32 -1.30 0.30
N PHE A 100 -7.06 -2.33 -0.50
CA PHE A 100 -6.93 -2.20 -1.95
C PHE A 100 -8.22 -1.65 -2.57
N GLN A 101 -9.35 -2.21 -2.20
CA GLN A 101 -10.66 -1.75 -2.67
C GLN A 101 -10.92 -0.31 -2.24
N ARG A 102 -10.57 0.05 -1.01
CA ARG A 102 -10.73 1.43 -0.51
C ARG A 102 -9.85 2.41 -1.28
N GLY A 103 -8.62 2.02 -1.58
CA GLY A 103 -7.70 2.83 -2.38
C GLY A 103 -8.20 3.10 -3.78
N LEU A 104 -8.72 2.07 -4.47
CA LEU A 104 -9.32 2.23 -5.80
C LEU A 104 -10.57 3.10 -5.76
N SER A 105 -11.41 2.93 -4.76
CA SER A 105 -12.60 3.76 -4.57
C SER A 105 -12.24 5.24 -4.38
N GLU A 106 -11.22 5.52 -3.57
CA GLU A 106 -10.73 6.89 -3.36
C GLU A 106 -10.16 7.48 -4.64
N ALA A 107 -9.38 6.71 -5.39
CA ALA A 107 -8.83 7.15 -6.66
C ALA A 107 -9.94 7.53 -7.65
N ARG A 108 -10.99 6.72 -7.74
CA ARG A 108 -12.18 7.05 -8.55
C ARG A 108 -12.84 8.35 -8.09
N ALA A 109 -13.02 8.52 -6.79
CA ALA A 109 -13.64 9.72 -6.22
C ALA A 109 -12.82 10.98 -6.51
N ARG A 110 -11.51 10.85 -6.67
CA ARG A 110 -10.59 11.93 -7.04
C ARG A 110 -10.39 12.07 -8.54
N GLN A 111 -11.18 11.38 -9.34
CA GLN A 111 -11.16 11.43 -10.82
C GLN A 111 -9.82 10.97 -11.42
N VAL A 112 -9.12 10.10 -10.74
CA VAL A 112 -7.94 9.40 -11.27
C VAL A 112 -8.42 8.39 -12.31
N HIS A 113 -7.77 8.32 -13.49
CA HIS A 113 -8.21 7.41 -14.54
C HIS A 113 -7.52 6.06 -14.52
N SER A 114 -6.36 5.94 -13.91
CA SER A 114 -5.69 4.66 -13.75
C SER A 114 -4.80 4.64 -12.53
N VAL A 115 -4.62 3.44 -11.97
CA VAL A 115 -3.75 3.20 -10.82
C VAL A 115 -2.66 2.23 -11.23
N ASP A 116 -1.42 2.61 -11.00
CA ASP A 116 -0.26 1.76 -11.21
C ASP A 116 0.16 1.14 -9.87
N VAL A 117 0.36 -0.17 -9.88
CA VAL A 117 0.84 -0.93 -8.73
C VAL A 117 2.17 -1.57 -9.11
N HIS A 118 3.24 -1.19 -8.42
CA HIS A 118 4.55 -1.81 -8.58
C HIS A 118 4.67 -2.94 -7.57
N LEU A 119 5.09 -4.12 -8.01
CA LEU A 119 5.16 -5.29 -7.16
C LEU A 119 6.33 -6.20 -7.52
N SER A 120 6.86 -6.88 -6.52
CA SER A 120 7.76 -8.00 -6.75
C SER A 120 6.96 -9.16 -7.35
N ASN A 121 7.56 -9.90 -8.30
CA ASN A 121 6.94 -11.10 -8.86
C ASN A 121 6.64 -12.16 -7.78
N ALA A 122 7.35 -12.11 -6.66
CA ALA A 122 7.13 -12.99 -5.52
C ALA A 122 5.92 -12.60 -4.66
N ASN A 123 5.34 -11.42 -4.88
CA ASN A 123 4.19 -10.95 -4.11
C ASN A 123 2.88 -11.51 -4.68
N ALA A 124 2.59 -12.76 -4.36
CA ALA A 124 1.41 -13.45 -4.87
C ALA A 124 0.09 -12.80 -4.44
N ALA A 125 0.05 -12.26 -3.22
CA ALA A 125 -1.17 -11.65 -2.68
C ALA A 125 -1.58 -10.40 -3.44
N ILE A 126 -0.65 -9.46 -3.66
CA ILE A 126 -0.95 -8.23 -4.39
C ILE A 126 -1.18 -8.52 -5.88
N ARG A 127 -0.45 -9.47 -6.45
CA ARG A 127 -0.64 -9.92 -7.83
C ARG A 127 -2.07 -10.40 -8.05
N LYS A 128 -2.58 -11.23 -7.16
CA LYS A 128 -3.95 -11.73 -7.21
C LYS A 128 -4.97 -10.59 -7.17
N LEU A 129 -4.79 -9.62 -6.28
CA LEU A 129 -5.68 -8.46 -6.18
C LEU A 129 -5.66 -7.63 -7.47
N CYS A 130 -4.49 -7.39 -8.04
CA CYS A 130 -4.36 -6.66 -9.30
C CYS A 130 -5.12 -7.35 -10.44
N LEU A 131 -4.95 -8.66 -10.58
CA LEU A 131 -5.60 -9.45 -11.61
C LEU A 131 -7.13 -9.46 -11.43
N GLU A 132 -7.61 -9.63 -10.21
CA GLU A 132 -9.05 -9.59 -9.90
C GLU A 132 -9.69 -8.24 -10.23
N MET A 133 -8.93 -7.16 -10.13
CA MET A 133 -9.42 -5.81 -10.44
C MET A 133 -9.21 -5.42 -11.91
N GLY A 134 -8.85 -6.38 -12.76
CA GLY A 134 -8.70 -6.17 -14.20
C GLY A 134 -7.40 -5.47 -14.60
N GLY A 135 -6.38 -5.54 -13.76
CA GLY A 135 -5.10 -4.91 -14.06
C GLY A 135 -4.33 -5.60 -15.17
N ASP A 136 -3.77 -4.80 -16.07
CA ASP A 136 -2.80 -5.27 -17.06
C ASP A 136 -1.45 -5.44 -16.38
N MET A 137 -0.89 -6.65 -16.47
CA MET A 137 0.37 -6.97 -15.81
C MET A 137 1.53 -6.95 -16.82
N ARG A 138 2.57 -6.19 -16.49
CA ARG A 138 3.83 -6.14 -17.24
C ARG A 138 4.97 -6.59 -16.38
N VAL A 139 5.65 -7.64 -16.80
CA VAL A 139 6.80 -8.21 -16.08
C VAL A 139 8.08 -7.55 -16.59
N ASN A 140 8.95 -7.11 -15.66
CA ASN A 140 10.25 -6.55 -15.97
C ASN A 140 11.28 -7.13 -15.00
N GLY A 141 11.94 -8.21 -15.41
CA GLY A 141 12.88 -8.91 -14.53
C GLY A 141 12.18 -9.56 -13.34
N MET A 142 12.60 -9.20 -12.14
CA MET A 142 12.06 -9.74 -10.88
C MET A 142 10.84 -8.96 -10.37
N ASP A 143 10.54 -7.86 -11.00
CA ASP A 143 9.43 -6.99 -10.63
C ASP A 143 8.37 -6.93 -11.72
N SER A 144 7.20 -6.46 -11.37
CA SER A 144 6.09 -6.25 -12.27
C SER A 144 5.40 -4.93 -11.99
N MET A 145 4.66 -4.45 -12.95
CA MET A 145 3.78 -3.30 -12.80
C MET A 145 2.40 -3.69 -13.32
N SER A 146 1.38 -3.42 -12.52
CA SER A 146 -0.01 -3.61 -12.95
C SER A 146 -0.67 -2.26 -13.10
N ARG A 147 -1.32 -2.04 -14.24
CA ARG A 147 -2.13 -0.84 -14.46
C ARG A 147 -3.61 -1.20 -14.42
N ILE A 148 -4.32 -0.58 -13.51
CA ILE A 148 -5.77 -0.77 -13.34
C ILE A 148 -6.46 0.49 -13.88
N THR A 149 -7.23 0.33 -14.94
CA THR A 149 -8.05 1.41 -15.51
C THR A 149 -9.32 1.55 -14.67
N LEU A 150 -9.63 2.77 -14.26
CA LEU A 150 -10.79 3.05 -13.41
C LEU A 150 -12.02 3.50 -14.22
#